data_da834ed64e4b625b71acfae9e892a7e9
#
_entry.id   da834ed64e4b625b71acfae9e892a7e9
#
_cell.length_a   1.000
_cell.length_b   1.000
_cell.length_c   1.000
_cell.angle_alpha   90.00
_cell.angle_beta   90.00
_cell.angle_gamma   90.00
#
_symmetry.space_group_name_H-M   'P 1'
#
loop_
_entity.id
_entity.type
_entity.pdbx_description
1 polymer ?
#
loop_
_entity_poly.entity_id
_entity_poly.type
_entity_poly.pdbx_seq_one_letter_code
_entity_poly.pdbx_strand_id
1 'polypeptide(L)' 'MDSILIFGGGELQLSLIKTVKNMGFRTIVIDPDENAPGKDISDLFFVVDTKDYQSTLDIA' A
#
# COMPACT_ATOMS: atom_id res chain seq x y z
N MET A 1 -15.19 3.77 7.06
CA MET A 1 -13.96 3.00 7.35
C MET A 1 -12.75 3.84 6.99
N ASP A 2 -11.85 4.01 7.92
CA ASP A 2 -10.65 4.78 7.66
C ASP A 2 -9.67 4.00 6.80
N SER A 3 -8.91 4.73 5.99
CA SER A 3 -7.92 4.15 5.11
C SER A 3 -6.52 4.56 5.55
N ILE A 4 -5.57 3.66 5.42
CA ILE A 4 -4.16 3.94 5.73
C ILE A 4 -3.36 3.71 4.47
N LEU A 5 -2.57 4.72 4.11
CA LEU A 5 -1.69 4.68 2.94
C LEU A 5 -0.34 4.12 3.37
N ILE A 6 0.12 3.08 2.70
CA ILE A 6 1.37 2.42 3.00
C ILE A 6 2.29 2.50 1.78
N PHE A 7 3.47 3.07 1.98
CA PHE A 7 4.48 3.14 0.93
C PHE A 7 5.34 1.88 0.98
N GLY A 8 5.32 1.14 -0.12
CA GLY A 8 6.09 -0.08 -0.22
C GLY A 8 5.26 -1.30 0.18
N GLY A 9 5.19 -2.29 -0.71
CA GLY A 9 4.48 -3.54 -0.48
C GLY A 9 5.40 -4.75 -0.43
N GLY A 10 6.69 -4.54 -0.10
CA GLY A 10 7.66 -5.61 -0.02
C GLY A 10 7.43 -6.53 1.18
N GLU A 11 8.24 -7.59 1.27
CA GLU A 11 8.06 -8.61 2.31
C GLU A 11 8.10 -8.04 3.72
N LEU A 12 8.96 -7.05 3.96
CA LEU A 12 9.06 -6.45 5.29
C LEU A 12 7.80 -5.69 5.69
N GLN A 13 6.99 -5.32 4.73
CA GLN A 13 5.76 -4.58 4.99
C GLN A 13 4.54 -5.48 5.13
N LEU A 14 4.67 -6.77 4.84
CA LEU A 14 3.51 -7.67 4.91
C LEU A 14 2.91 -7.73 6.31
N SER A 15 3.74 -7.80 7.33
CA SER A 15 3.26 -7.83 8.71
C SER A 15 2.51 -6.56 9.07
N LEU A 16 3.03 -5.41 8.62
CA LEU A 16 2.38 -4.12 8.85
C LEU A 16 1.02 -4.08 8.18
N ILE A 17 0.95 -4.49 6.92
CA ILE A 17 -0.31 -4.49 6.19
C ILE A 17 -1.35 -5.37 6.88
N LYS A 18 -0.95 -6.56 7.29
CA LYS A 18 -1.84 -7.49 7.99
C LYS A 18 -2.32 -6.92 9.32
N THR A 19 -1.42 -6.29 10.07
CA THR A 19 -1.76 -5.68 11.35
C THR A 19 -2.77 -4.57 11.16
N VAL A 20 -2.55 -3.70 10.18
CA VAL A 20 -3.46 -2.59 9.88
C VAL A 20 -4.84 -3.11 9.49
N LYS A 21 -4.90 -4.16 8.67
CA LYS A 21 -6.19 -4.76 8.29
C LYS A 21 -6.91 -5.37 9.49
N ASN A 22 -6.17 -6.03 10.38
CA ASN A 22 -6.76 -6.61 11.57
C ASN A 22 -7.33 -5.56 12.52
N MET A 23 -6.83 -4.34 12.44
CA MET A 23 -7.36 -3.22 13.22
C MET A 23 -8.63 -2.62 12.62
N GLY A 24 -9.08 -3.11 11.47
CA GLY A 24 -10.30 -2.65 10.84
C GLY A 24 -10.11 -1.52 9.84
N PHE A 25 -8.88 -1.23 9.43
CA PHE A 25 -8.61 -0.19 8.46
C PHE A 25 -8.54 -0.76 7.04
N ARG A 26 -8.90 0.08 6.07
CA ARG A 26 -8.67 -0.23 4.67
C ARG A 26 -7.22 0.11 4.34
N THR A 27 -6.52 -0.78 3.67
CA THR A 27 -5.13 -0.57 3.30
C THR A 27 -5.00 -0.15 1.84
N ILE A 28 -4.23 0.91 1.61
CA ILE A 28 -3.88 1.38 0.27
C ILE A 28 -2.37 1.29 0.17
N VAL A 29 -1.88 0.41 -0.69
CA VAL A 29 -0.45 0.18 -0.83
C VAL A 29 0.05 0.73 -2.15
N ILE A 30 1.16 1.44 -2.10
CA ILE A 30 1.81 2.02 -3.28
C ILE A 30 3.21 1.45 -3.37
N ASP A 31 3.56 0.89 -4.52
CA ASP A 31 4.89 0.32 -4.75
C ASP A 31 5.25 0.46 -6.22
N PRO A 32 6.52 0.70 -6.56
CA PRO A 32 6.93 0.77 -7.95
C PRO A 32 6.90 -0.59 -8.66
N ASP A 33 6.88 -1.68 -7.91
CA ASP A 33 6.87 -3.03 -8.47
C ASP A 33 5.44 -3.58 -8.51
N GLU A 34 4.93 -3.83 -9.70
CA GLU A 34 3.58 -4.37 -9.88
C GLU A 34 3.42 -5.77 -9.31
N ASN A 35 4.52 -6.45 -9.01
CA ASN A 35 4.51 -7.80 -8.45
C ASN A 35 4.87 -7.82 -6.96
N ALA A 36 4.78 -6.68 -6.29
CA ALA A 36 5.10 -6.61 -4.88
C ALA A 36 4.20 -7.55 -4.05
N PRO A 37 4.76 -8.26 -3.06
CA PRO A 37 3.98 -9.20 -2.26
C PRO A 37 2.75 -8.59 -1.57
N GLY A 38 2.82 -7.33 -1.21
CA GLY A 38 1.69 -6.66 -0.55
C GLY A 38 0.47 -6.47 -1.43
N LYS A 39 0.61 -6.67 -2.75
CA LYS A 39 -0.49 -6.51 -3.68
C LYS A 39 -1.66 -7.44 -3.35
N ASP A 40 -1.35 -8.68 -2.97
CA ASP A 40 -2.38 -9.69 -2.76
C ASP A 40 -3.15 -9.49 -1.45
N ILE A 41 -2.58 -8.79 -0.49
CA ILE A 41 -3.20 -8.62 0.82
C ILE A 41 -3.72 -7.21 1.07
N SER A 42 -3.41 -6.26 0.20
CA SER A 42 -3.94 -4.89 0.33
C SER A 42 -5.34 -4.80 -0.25
N ASP A 43 -6.12 -3.85 0.26
CA ASP A 43 -7.45 -3.58 -0.29
C ASP A 43 -7.35 -2.88 -1.64
N LEU A 44 -6.43 -1.93 -1.74
CA LEU A 44 -6.12 -1.24 -2.99
C LEU A 44 -4.61 -1.24 -3.18
N PHE A 45 -4.18 -1.41 -4.42
CA PHE A 45 -2.77 -1.41 -4.75
C PHE A 45 -2.53 -0.58 -6.01
N PHE A 46 -1.57 0.35 -5.92
CA PHE A 46 -1.21 1.20 -7.05
C PHE A 46 0.28 1.07 -7.35
N VAL A 47 0.59 0.95 -8.63
CA VAL A 47 1.98 0.92 -9.08
C VAL A 47 2.38 2.36 -9.41
N VAL A 48 3.20 2.95 -8.56
CA VAL A 48 3.65 4.33 -8.71
C VAL A 48 5.13 4.39 -8.38
N ASP A 49 5.91 5.04 -9.26
CA ASP A 49 7.31 5.30 -8.98
C ASP A 49 7.40 6.28 -7.82
N THR A 50 8.16 5.93 -6.79
CA THR A 50 8.31 6.77 -5.60
C THR A 50 8.88 8.15 -5.91
N LYS A 51 9.48 8.33 -7.09
CA LYS A 51 9.95 9.63 -7.54
C LYS A 51 8.82 10.53 -8.01
N ASP A 52 7.66 9.98 -8.26
CA ASP A 52 6.51 10.73 -8.75
C ASP A 52 5.56 11.06 -7.59
N TYR A 53 5.97 12.02 -6.79
CA TYR A 53 5.20 12.42 -5.62
C TYR A 53 3.83 12.98 -5.97
N GLN A 54 3.72 13.62 -7.12
CA GLN A 54 2.45 14.23 -7.50
C GLN A 54 1.37 13.16 -7.70
N SER A 55 1.68 12.10 -8.40
CA SER A 55 0.75 10.99 -8.59
C SER A 55 0.39 10.33 -7.26
N THR A 56 1.36 10.21 -6.37
CA THR A 56 1.12 9.63 -5.05
C THR A 56 0.16 10.47 -4.25
N LEU A 57 0.32 11.79 -4.29
CA LEU A 57 -0.58 12.71 -3.59
C LEU A 57 -1.99 12.66 -4.16
N ASP A 58 -2.11 12.52 -5.47
CA ASP A 58 -3.42 12.43 -6.12
C ASP A 58 -4.18 11.16 -5.72
N ILE A 59 -3.45 10.07 -5.46
CA ILE A 59 -4.04 8.82 -5.00
C ILE A 59 -4.51 8.94 -3.55
N ALA A 60 -3.71 9.59 -2.75
CA ALA A 60 -4.01 9.73 -1.33
C ALA A 60 -5.16 10.70 -1.07
#